data_08c85f9253e3402704ad1cfc9350a17d
#
_entry.id   08c85f9253e3402704ad1cfc9350a17d
#
_cell.length_a   1.000
_cell.length_b   1.000
_cell.length_c   1.000
_cell.angle_alpha   90.00
_cell.angle_beta   90.00
_cell.angle_gamma   90.00
#
_symmetry.space_group_name_H-M   'P 1'
#
loop_
_entity.id
_entity.type
_entity.pdbx_description
1 polymer ?
#
loop_
_entity_poly.entity_id
_entity_poly.type
_entity_poly.pdbx_seq_one_letter_code
_entity_poly.pdbx_strand_id
1 'polypeptide(L)'
;MFSDPIFIVALVSVALSIAFWIYKVLSGTLTDQMQQVIYTLGFLSALLGIYRIFVNAGDLGVVLFLGSIMCLAILVVGILKKNDLLKTTGKGWFLPVFFIFVLRTFIYEPYQIPSGSMIPGLQVGDFILVNKHSYGLKINRIGKPFVMASDPEYGDVVVFIPPHVNVPYIKRLIGKPGDTIRYINKKLYINGDSIEQELISHDGIETYLQETYLKSTRVIRVQGGSASYPEEFSVPADHYFVMGDNRDNSSDSRYWGFVPREHFMGTGEMIWMTWECWTCLPSFSRAGWIN
;
A
#
# COMPACT_ATOMS: atom_id res chain seq x y z
N MET A 1 7.39 3.15 -14.11
CA MET A 1 6.66 4.43 -14.23
C MET A 1 7.41 5.41 -15.12
N PHE A 2 8.61 5.87 -14.78
CA PHE A 2 9.39 6.81 -15.62
C PHE A 2 9.98 6.23 -16.92
N SER A 3 9.88 4.93 -17.14
CA SER A 3 10.17 4.28 -18.42
C SER A 3 8.95 4.21 -19.37
N ASP A 4 7.77 4.60 -18.89
CA ASP A 4 6.54 4.61 -19.70
C ASP A 4 6.44 5.92 -20.49
N PRO A 5 6.54 5.89 -21.83
CA PRO A 5 6.52 7.09 -22.65
C PRO A 5 5.19 7.85 -22.56
N ILE A 6 4.07 7.15 -22.40
CA ILE A 6 2.75 7.78 -22.28
C ILE A 6 2.66 8.56 -20.95
N PHE A 7 3.19 8.01 -19.86
CA PHE A 7 3.24 8.71 -18.59
C PHE A 7 4.10 9.98 -18.67
N ILE A 8 5.28 9.89 -19.30
CA ILE A 8 6.16 11.06 -19.50
C ILE A 8 5.45 12.14 -20.33
N VAL A 9 4.81 11.77 -21.44
CA VAL A 9 4.06 12.71 -22.28
C VAL A 9 2.95 13.38 -21.48
N ALA A 10 2.19 12.63 -20.70
CA ALA A 10 1.15 13.18 -19.83
C ALA A 10 1.71 14.20 -18.81
N LEU A 11 2.81 13.85 -18.13
CA LEU A 11 3.46 14.72 -17.17
C LEU A 11 3.99 16.02 -17.80
N VAL A 12 4.67 15.90 -18.95
CA VAL A 12 5.17 17.05 -19.70
C VAL A 12 4.02 17.94 -20.18
N SER A 13 2.92 17.35 -20.66
CA SER A 13 1.73 18.10 -21.10
C SER A 13 1.10 18.91 -19.96
N VAL A 14 1.00 18.33 -18.75
CA VAL A 14 0.54 19.05 -17.55
C VAL A 14 1.47 20.22 -17.24
N ALA A 15 2.78 19.99 -17.23
CA ALA A 15 3.77 21.01 -16.91
C ALA A 15 3.75 22.17 -17.93
N LEU A 16 3.65 21.85 -19.23
CA LEU A 16 3.54 22.85 -20.30
C LEU A 16 2.22 23.64 -20.22
N SER A 17 1.11 22.99 -19.92
CA SER A 17 -0.18 23.65 -19.71
C SER A 17 -0.12 24.67 -18.58
N ILE A 18 0.49 24.31 -17.45
CA ILE A 18 0.68 25.23 -16.32
C ILE A 18 1.63 26.37 -16.67
N ALA A 19 2.77 26.08 -17.29
CA ALA A 19 3.73 27.11 -17.69
C ALA A 19 3.11 28.11 -18.67
N PHE A 20 2.35 27.62 -19.66
CA PHE A 20 1.65 28.45 -20.63
C PHE A 20 0.55 29.29 -19.95
N TRP A 21 -0.20 28.73 -19.01
CA TRP A 21 -1.19 29.47 -18.24
C TRP A 21 -0.53 30.59 -17.41
N ILE A 22 0.55 30.32 -16.71
CA ILE A 22 1.32 31.33 -15.94
C ILE A 22 1.78 32.47 -16.88
N TYR A 23 2.34 32.12 -18.05
CA TYR A 23 2.78 33.09 -19.04
C TYR A 23 1.63 34.01 -19.51
N LYS A 24 0.46 33.43 -19.81
CA LYS A 24 -0.72 34.18 -20.26
C LYS A 24 -1.32 35.07 -19.19
N VAL A 25 -1.32 34.61 -17.92
CA VAL A 25 -1.74 35.43 -16.76
C VAL A 25 -0.80 36.61 -16.58
N LEU A 26 0.52 36.39 -16.65
CA LEU A 26 1.52 37.47 -16.44
C LEU A 26 1.54 38.46 -17.60
N SER A 27 1.29 38.04 -18.83
CA SER A 27 1.22 38.92 -20.01
C SER A 27 -0.11 39.68 -20.13
N GLY A 28 -1.11 39.37 -19.29
CA GLY A 28 -2.46 39.97 -19.37
C GLY A 28 -3.23 39.60 -20.64
N THR A 29 -2.82 38.53 -21.33
CA THR A 29 -3.43 38.10 -22.61
C THR A 29 -4.28 36.84 -22.49
N LEU A 30 -4.62 36.44 -21.25
CA LEU A 30 -5.46 35.28 -20.98
C LEU A 30 -6.92 35.62 -21.30
N THR A 31 -7.54 34.87 -22.22
CA THR A 31 -8.99 34.92 -22.46
C THR A 31 -9.69 33.75 -21.83
N ASP A 32 -11.01 33.88 -21.58
CA ASP A 32 -11.80 32.80 -20.96
C ASP A 32 -11.76 31.49 -21.78
N GLN A 33 -11.82 31.61 -23.11
CA GLN A 33 -11.71 30.46 -24.00
C GLN A 33 -10.35 29.77 -23.89
N MET A 34 -9.25 30.54 -23.88
CA MET A 34 -7.91 30.00 -23.70
C MET A 34 -7.77 29.32 -22.33
N GLN A 35 -8.31 29.91 -21.30
CA GLN A 35 -8.29 29.34 -19.95
C GLN A 35 -9.02 27.99 -19.92
N GLN A 36 -10.21 27.87 -20.50
CA GLN A 36 -10.96 26.62 -20.60
C GLN A 36 -10.15 25.54 -21.34
N VAL A 37 -9.55 25.88 -22.50
CA VAL A 37 -8.74 24.94 -23.26
C VAL A 37 -7.53 24.44 -22.45
N ILE A 38 -6.80 25.33 -21.78
CA ILE A 38 -5.64 24.99 -20.97
C ILE A 38 -6.06 24.06 -19.80
N TYR A 39 -7.15 24.40 -19.12
CA TYR A 39 -7.66 23.58 -18.02
C TYR A 39 -8.11 22.19 -18.49
N THR A 40 -8.82 22.11 -19.61
CA THR A 40 -9.27 20.84 -20.18
C THR A 40 -8.09 19.96 -20.59
N LEU A 41 -7.10 20.52 -21.28
CA LEU A 41 -5.89 19.78 -21.66
C LEU A 41 -5.08 19.31 -20.44
N GLY A 42 -4.86 20.20 -19.48
CA GLY A 42 -4.18 19.87 -18.23
C GLY A 42 -4.89 18.78 -17.45
N PHE A 43 -6.21 18.87 -17.32
CA PHE A 43 -7.04 17.89 -16.63
C PHE A 43 -7.01 16.52 -17.30
N LEU A 44 -7.23 16.46 -18.64
CA LEU A 44 -7.18 15.20 -19.39
C LEU A 44 -5.79 14.55 -19.33
N SER A 45 -4.72 15.36 -19.41
CA SER A 45 -3.34 14.88 -19.25
C SER A 45 -3.09 14.35 -17.84
N ALA A 46 -3.60 15.02 -16.80
CA ALA A 46 -3.49 14.55 -15.42
C ALA A 46 -4.23 13.22 -15.22
N LEU A 47 -5.46 13.09 -15.76
CA LEU A 47 -6.21 11.82 -15.71
C LEU A 47 -5.46 10.69 -16.43
N LEU A 48 -4.90 10.96 -17.59
CA LEU A 48 -4.09 9.98 -18.33
C LEU A 48 -2.85 9.57 -17.51
N GLY A 49 -2.17 10.52 -16.89
CA GLY A 49 -1.03 10.26 -16.01
C GLY A 49 -1.42 9.36 -14.82
N ILE A 50 -2.51 9.67 -14.13
CA ILE A 50 -3.05 8.88 -13.02
C ILE A 50 -3.41 7.46 -13.50
N TYR A 51 -4.12 7.32 -14.62
CA TYR A 51 -4.46 6.02 -15.20
C TYR A 51 -3.20 5.16 -15.46
N ARG A 52 -2.14 5.76 -16.04
CA ARG A 52 -0.87 5.06 -16.30
C ARG A 52 -0.14 4.64 -15.04
N ILE A 53 -0.30 5.37 -13.93
CA ILE A 53 0.23 4.96 -12.63
C ILE A 53 -0.44 3.68 -12.17
N PHE A 54 -1.77 3.61 -12.23
CA PHE A 54 -2.50 2.40 -11.85
C PHE A 54 -2.11 1.19 -12.72
N VAL A 55 -2.04 1.37 -14.04
CA VAL A 55 -1.68 0.30 -14.98
C VAL A 55 -0.26 -0.25 -14.73
N ASN A 56 0.69 0.62 -14.35
CA ASN A 56 2.09 0.25 -14.15
C ASN A 56 2.46 -0.02 -12.69
N ALA A 57 1.48 -0.18 -11.81
CA ALA A 57 1.70 -0.30 -10.34
C ALA A 57 2.65 0.79 -9.80
N GLY A 58 2.54 2.01 -10.34
CA GLY A 58 3.38 3.14 -9.98
C GLY A 58 3.02 3.73 -8.61
N ASP A 59 3.88 4.64 -8.14
CA ASP A 59 3.66 5.33 -6.87
C ASP A 59 2.94 6.67 -7.09
N LEU A 60 1.69 6.76 -6.65
CA LEU A 60 0.91 8.01 -6.69
C LEU A 60 1.53 9.10 -5.80
N GLY A 61 2.31 8.72 -4.78
CA GLY A 61 3.03 9.68 -3.91
C GLY A 61 3.96 10.59 -4.70
N VAL A 62 4.64 10.05 -5.72
CA VAL A 62 5.52 10.84 -6.61
C VAL A 62 4.73 11.91 -7.36
N VAL A 63 3.53 11.59 -7.84
CA VAL A 63 2.68 12.56 -8.56
C VAL A 63 2.16 13.64 -7.63
N LEU A 64 1.74 13.27 -6.42
CA LEU A 64 1.33 14.23 -5.40
C LEU A 64 2.49 15.15 -4.99
N PHE A 65 3.72 14.60 -4.90
CA PHE A 65 4.92 15.39 -4.64
C PHE A 65 5.20 16.40 -5.76
N LEU A 66 5.21 15.93 -7.03
CA LEU A 66 5.40 16.81 -8.18
C LEU A 66 4.28 17.86 -8.27
N GLY A 67 3.03 17.46 -8.05
CA GLY A 67 1.88 18.37 -7.99
C GLY A 67 2.06 19.44 -6.89
N SER A 68 2.56 19.05 -5.71
CA SER A 68 2.85 19.99 -4.63
C SER A 68 3.93 21.00 -5.01
N ILE A 69 5.03 20.54 -5.64
CA ILE A 69 6.08 21.43 -6.15
C ILE A 69 5.53 22.41 -7.19
N MET A 70 4.69 21.93 -8.12
CA MET A 70 4.07 22.77 -9.14
C MET A 70 3.16 23.84 -8.52
N CYS A 71 2.33 23.48 -7.56
CA CYS A 71 1.47 24.43 -6.85
C CYS A 71 2.29 25.46 -6.05
N LEU A 72 3.38 25.01 -5.41
CA LEU A 72 4.31 25.89 -4.71
C LEU A 72 5.00 26.86 -5.69
N ALA A 73 5.41 26.40 -6.86
CA ALA A 73 6.00 27.25 -7.89
C ALA A 73 5.03 28.34 -8.37
N ILE A 74 3.76 27.99 -8.60
CA ILE A 74 2.70 28.96 -8.93
C ILE A 74 2.57 30.02 -7.83
N LEU A 75 2.53 29.59 -6.55
CA LEU A 75 2.45 30.47 -5.40
C LEU A 75 3.65 31.44 -5.33
N VAL A 76 4.87 30.90 -5.46
CA VAL A 76 6.10 31.71 -5.41
C VAL A 76 6.14 32.72 -6.56
N VAL A 77 5.81 32.32 -7.78
CA VAL A 77 5.72 33.26 -8.93
C VAL A 77 4.66 34.33 -8.67
N GLY A 78 3.51 33.96 -8.11
CA GLY A 78 2.46 34.92 -7.74
C GLY A 78 2.94 35.96 -6.71
N ILE A 79 3.69 35.54 -5.70
CA ILE A 79 4.29 36.42 -4.71
C ILE A 79 5.32 37.35 -5.35
N LEU A 80 6.27 36.80 -6.11
CA LEU A 80 7.37 37.57 -6.74
C LEU A 80 6.86 38.58 -7.77
N LYS A 81 5.84 38.20 -8.55
CA LYS A 81 5.22 39.07 -9.56
C LYS A 81 4.06 39.92 -9.04
N LYS A 82 3.74 39.84 -7.74
CA LYS A 82 2.64 40.56 -7.09
C LYS A 82 1.29 40.35 -7.81
N ASN A 83 1.08 39.10 -8.31
CA ASN A 83 -0.14 38.75 -9.04
C ASN A 83 -1.07 37.96 -8.11
N ASP A 84 -2.22 38.53 -7.77
CA ASP A 84 -3.17 37.96 -6.79
C ASP A 84 -3.82 36.68 -7.30
N LEU A 85 -4.09 36.57 -8.61
CA LEU A 85 -4.67 35.36 -9.18
C LEU A 85 -3.74 34.15 -9.02
N LEU A 86 -2.46 34.29 -9.37
CA LEU A 86 -1.45 33.23 -9.21
C LEU A 86 -1.23 32.88 -7.73
N LYS A 87 -1.17 33.91 -6.87
CA LYS A 87 -1.00 33.72 -5.42
C LYS A 87 -2.17 32.95 -4.81
N THR A 88 -3.40 33.34 -5.12
CA THR A 88 -4.63 32.70 -4.59
C THR A 88 -4.75 31.28 -5.11
N THR A 89 -4.54 31.05 -6.43
CA THR A 89 -4.60 29.72 -7.04
C THR A 89 -3.50 28.81 -6.46
N GLY A 90 -2.25 29.28 -6.41
CA GLY A 90 -1.13 28.50 -5.86
C GLY A 90 -1.37 28.09 -4.41
N LYS A 91 -1.81 29.04 -3.55
CA LYS A 91 -2.13 28.77 -2.13
C LYS A 91 -3.31 27.79 -2.00
N GLY A 92 -4.35 27.98 -2.80
CA GLY A 92 -5.57 27.18 -2.72
C GLY A 92 -5.34 25.70 -3.05
N TRP A 93 -4.46 25.41 -3.99
CA TRP A 93 -4.14 24.02 -4.37
C TRP A 93 -2.93 23.43 -3.62
N PHE A 94 -1.95 24.23 -3.24
CA PHE A 94 -0.76 23.74 -2.54
C PHE A 94 -1.11 23.05 -1.23
N LEU A 95 -1.87 23.68 -0.37
CA LEU A 95 -2.19 23.13 0.95
C LEU A 95 -2.91 21.78 0.90
N PRO A 96 -4.03 21.61 0.12
CA PRO A 96 -4.70 20.31 0.03
C PRO A 96 -3.82 19.23 -0.59
N VAL A 97 -3.14 19.53 -1.71
CA VAL A 97 -2.31 18.53 -2.41
C VAL A 97 -1.12 18.11 -1.55
N PHE A 98 -0.45 19.06 -0.89
CA PHE A 98 0.66 18.78 0.01
C PHE A 98 0.20 17.99 1.25
N PHE A 99 -0.94 18.33 1.82
CA PHE A 99 -1.52 17.59 2.95
C PHE A 99 -1.80 16.13 2.58
N ILE A 100 -2.46 15.90 1.43
CA ILE A 100 -2.74 14.54 0.94
C ILE A 100 -1.43 13.80 0.65
N PHE A 101 -0.42 14.48 0.06
CA PHE A 101 0.90 13.92 -0.15
C PHE A 101 1.54 13.43 1.16
N VAL A 102 1.58 14.29 2.18
CA VAL A 102 2.17 13.94 3.49
C VAL A 102 1.42 12.79 4.15
N LEU A 103 0.09 12.89 4.19
CA LEU A 103 -0.75 11.88 4.81
C LEU A 103 -0.53 10.51 4.16
N ARG A 104 -0.63 10.45 2.82
CA ARG A 104 -0.51 9.21 2.06
C ARG A 104 0.92 8.65 2.06
N THR A 105 1.93 9.51 2.00
CA THR A 105 3.32 9.05 1.88
C THR A 105 3.90 8.59 3.20
N PHE A 106 3.54 9.24 4.31
CA PHE A 106 4.21 9.03 5.60
C PHE A 106 3.31 8.46 6.68
N ILE A 107 1.98 8.59 6.58
CA ILE A 107 1.06 8.19 7.65
C ILE A 107 0.29 6.94 7.25
N TYR A 108 -0.66 7.06 6.32
CA TYR A 108 -1.51 5.95 5.90
C TYR A 108 -1.61 5.84 4.38
N GLU A 109 -1.51 4.61 3.89
CA GLU A 109 -1.72 4.30 2.47
C GLU A 109 -2.86 3.27 2.34
N PRO A 110 -3.92 3.58 1.54
CA PRO A 110 -4.97 2.61 1.28
C PRO A 110 -4.49 1.56 0.26
N TYR A 111 -4.75 0.28 0.55
CA TYR A 111 -4.52 -0.86 -0.35
C TYR A 111 -5.79 -1.65 -0.52
N GLN A 112 -6.06 -2.10 -1.74
CA GLN A 112 -7.12 -3.07 -2.02
C GLN A 112 -6.55 -4.47 -1.94
N ILE A 113 -7.30 -5.40 -1.33
CA ILE A 113 -6.95 -6.81 -1.23
C ILE A 113 -7.36 -7.53 -2.54
N PRO A 114 -6.38 -7.97 -3.36
CA PRO A 114 -6.69 -8.56 -4.66
C PRO A 114 -6.84 -10.09 -4.62
N SER A 115 -6.45 -10.75 -3.52
CA SER A 115 -6.41 -12.22 -3.43
C SER A 115 -6.94 -12.76 -2.13
N GLY A 116 -7.37 -14.01 -2.14
CA GLY A 116 -7.93 -14.69 -0.96
C GLY A 116 -6.91 -15.31 -0.01
N SER A 117 -5.61 -14.96 -0.10
CA SER A 117 -4.57 -15.60 0.71
C SER A 117 -4.64 -15.27 2.22
N MET A 118 -5.40 -14.24 2.59
CA MET A 118 -5.60 -13.80 3.98
C MET A 118 -7.03 -14.06 4.49
N ILE A 119 -7.84 -14.83 3.75
CA ILE A 119 -9.17 -15.29 4.22
C ILE A 119 -8.96 -16.21 5.46
N PRO A 120 -9.78 -16.05 6.53
CA PRO A 120 -11.03 -15.30 6.60
C PRO A 120 -10.87 -13.84 7.06
N GLY A 121 -9.71 -13.45 7.59
CA GLY A 121 -9.49 -12.11 8.17
C GLY A 121 -9.70 -10.99 7.15
N LEU A 122 -9.05 -11.10 5.97
CA LEU A 122 -9.20 -10.17 4.86
C LEU A 122 -9.82 -10.88 3.66
N GLN A 123 -10.79 -10.24 3.01
CA GLN A 123 -11.46 -10.75 1.83
C GLN A 123 -11.05 -10.00 0.57
N VAL A 124 -11.24 -10.64 -0.59
CA VAL A 124 -11.03 -9.97 -1.88
C VAL A 124 -12.00 -8.78 -2.00
N GLY A 125 -11.47 -7.62 -2.37
CA GLY A 125 -12.25 -6.38 -2.44
C GLY A 125 -12.23 -5.53 -1.17
N ASP A 126 -11.69 -6.03 -0.05
CA ASP A 126 -11.45 -5.19 1.13
C ASP A 126 -10.42 -4.10 0.83
N PHE A 127 -10.68 -2.89 1.28
CA PHE A 127 -9.73 -1.79 1.30
C PHE A 127 -9.24 -1.59 2.71
N ILE A 128 -7.93 -1.72 2.89
CA ILE A 128 -7.26 -1.58 4.18
C ILE A 128 -6.47 -0.28 4.27
N LEU A 129 -6.33 0.26 5.47
CA LEU A 129 -5.39 1.32 5.77
C LEU A 129 -4.09 0.71 6.29
N VAL A 130 -2.99 1.01 5.61
CA VAL A 130 -1.65 0.58 5.99
C VAL A 130 -0.94 1.72 6.67
N ASN A 131 -0.55 1.50 7.93
CA ASN A 131 0.27 2.39 8.71
C ASN A 131 1.73 2.32 8.24
N LYS A 132 2.21 3.37 7.60
CA LYS A 132 3.55 3.40 7.00
C LYS A 132 4.67 3.75 7.99
N HIS A 133 4.33 4.36 9.11
CA HIS A 133 5.33 4.74 10.11
C HIS A 133 5.60 3.64 11.15
N SER A 134 4.80 2.57 11.21
CA SER A 134 4.98 1.46 12.16
C SER A 134 6.40 0.88 12.13
N TYR A 135 6.99 0.75 10.93
CA TYR A 135 8.31 0.16 10.75
C TYR A 135 9.39 1.16 10.32
N GLY A 136 9.16 2.44 10.60
CA GLY A 136 10.06 3.54 10.27
C GLY A 136 9.73 4.24 8.95
N LEU A 137 9.92 5.55 8.95
CA LEU A 137 9.66 6.37 7.76
C LEU A 137 10.70 6.10 6.69
N LYS A 138 10.22 5.84 5.48
CA LYS A 138 11.04 5.56 4.29
C LYS A 138 10.63 6.51 3.16
N ILE A 139 11.63 6.94 2.38
CA ILE A 139 11.38 7.72 1.16
C ILE A 139 11.00 6.76 0.02
N ASN A 140 11.65 5.60 -0.04
CA ASN A 140 11.38 4.57 -1.05
C ASN A 140 10.58 3.40 -0.43
N ARG A 141 9.87 2.65 -1.28
CA ARG A 141 9.12 1.46 -0.86
C ARG A 141 10.02 0.38 -0.23
N ILE A 142 11.24 0.21 -0.76
CA ILE A 142 12.28 -0.68 -0.24
C ILE A 142 13.44 0.17 0.22
N GLY A 143 14.00 -0.12 1.38
CA GLY A 143 15.18 0.56 1.91
C GLY A 143 15.14 0.75 3.42
N LYS A 144 16.24 1.25 3.95
CA LYS A 144 16.37 1.54 5.37
C LYS A 144 15.54 2.77 5.74
N PRO A 145 14.83 2.75 6.87
CA PRO A 145 14.11 3.92 7.34
C PRO A 145 15.11 5.02 7.78
N PHE A 146 14.75 6.29 7.54
CA PHE A 146 15.53 7.42 8.03
C PHE A 146 15.13 7.84 9.45
N VAL A 147 13.96 7.41 9.92
CA VAL A 147 13.51 7.50 11.31
C VAL A 147 13.20 6.08 11.76
N MET A 148 13.83 5.67 12.86
CA MET A 148 13.59 4.34 13.43
C MET A 148 12.23 4.30 14.12
N ALA A 149 11.48 3.25 13.84
CA ALA A 149 10.28 2.87 14.54
C ALA A 149 10.44 1.43 15.06
N SER A 150 9.38 0.87 15.64
CA SER A 150 9.38 -0.48 16.20
C SER A 150 9.66 -1.55 15.13
N ASP A 151 10.16 -2.68 15.57
CA ASP A 151 10.25 -3.88 14.75
C ASP A 151 8.88 -4.56 14.62
N PRO A 152 8.66 -5.31 13.53
CA PRO A 152 7.45 -6.09 13.34
C PRO A 152 7.21 -7.08 14.50
N GLU A 153 5.96 -7.15 14.97
CA GLU A 153 5.55 -8.04 16.05
C GLU A 153 4.86 -9.31 15.53
N TYR A 154 4.90 -10.38 16.34
CA TYR A 154 4.17 -11.62 16.01
C TYR A 154 2.69 -11.32 15.84
N GLY A 155 2.11 -11.82 14.76
CA GLY A 155 0.71 -11.63 14.44
C GLY A 155 0.39 -10.39 13.63
N ASP A 156 1.32 -9.43 13.48
CA ASP A 156 1.12 -8.27 12.62
C ASP A 156 0.70 -8.69 11.19
N VAL A 157 -0.30 -8.03 10.67
CA VAL A 157 -0.65 -8.12 9.24
C VAL A 157 0.23 -7.14 8.48
N VAL A 158 1.28 -7.64 7.85
CA VAL A 158 2.33 -6.84 7.24
C VAL A 158 2.16 -6.68 5.73
N VAL A 159 2.41 -5.47 5.24
CA VAL A 159 2.52 -5.17 3.82
C VAL A 159 4.01 -5.00 3.47
N PHE A 160 4.46 -5.71 2.46
CA PHE A 160 5.86 -5.76 2.07
C PHE A 160 6.03 -6.08 0.58
N ILE A 161 7.23 -5.87 0.04
CA ILE A 161 7.63 -6.31 -1.30
C ILE A 161 8.42 -7.62 -1.14
N PRO A 162 7.91 -8.78 -1.63
CA PRO A 162 8.65 -10.03 -1.54
C PRO A 162 9.90 -10.03 -2.43
N PRO A 163 10.94 -10.86 -2.11
CA PRO A 163 12.23 -10.79 -2.81
C PRO A 163 12.17 -11.22 -4.30
N HIS A 164 11.16 -11.96 -4.70
CA HIS A 164 11.05 -12.56 -6.05
C HIS A 164 10.14 -11.76 -7.01
N VAL A 165 9.34 -10.79 -6.52
CA VAL A 165 8.46 -9.94 -7.36
C VAL A 165 8.42 -8.52 -6.83
N ASN A 166 8.13 -7.55 -7.70
CA ASN A 166 8.11 -6.13 -7.34
C ASN A 166 6.67 -5.60 -7.21
N VAL A 167 5.80 -6.38 -6.55
CA VAL A 167 4.44 -5.97 -6.20
C VAL A 167 4.20 -6.20 -4.71
N PRO A 168 3.44 -5.32 -4.03
CA PRO A 168 3.15 -5.48 -2.61
C PRO A 168 2.36 -6.76 -2.32
N TYR A 169 2.79 -7.50 -1.30
CA TYR A 169 2.07 -8.62 -0.71
C TYR A 169 1.58 -8.25 0.68
N ILE A 170 0.53 -8.94 1.11
CA ILE A 170 0.02 -8.86 2.47
C ILE A 170 0.00 -10.26 3.07
N LYS A 171 0.63 -10.41 4.23
CA LYS A 171 0.72 -11.67 4.97
C LYS A 171 0.77 -11.39 6.47
N ARG A 172 0.64 -12.44 7.26
CA ARG A 172 0.82 -12.36 8.72
C ARG A 172 2.23 -12.72 9.12
N LEU A 173 2.81 -11.94 10.02
CA LEU A 173 4.13 -12.20 10.59
C LEU A 173 4.06 -13.38 11.56
N ILE A 174 4.87 -14.40 11.28
CA ILE A 174 4.92 -15.66 12.04
C ILE A 174 6.25 -15.83 12.75
N GLY A 175 7.36 -15.47 12.13
CA GLY A 175 8.70 -15.67 12.69
C GLY A 175 9.56 -14.43 12.58
N LYS A 176 10.33 -14.19 13.65
CA LYS A 176 11.31 -13.11 13.80
C LYS A 176 12.74 -13.63 13.59
N PRO A 177 13.75 -12.74 13.42
CA PRO A 177 15.14 -13.15 13.33
C PRO A 177 15.55 -14.07 14.49
N GLY A 178 16.16 -15.23 14.16
CA GLY A 178 16.59 -16.24 15.10
C GLY A 178 15.57 -17.33 15.43
N ASP A 179 14.31 -17.18 15.00
CA ASP A 179 13.30 -18.20 15.22
C ASP A 179 13.49 -19.42 14.31
N THR A 180 13.02 -20.55 14.81
CA THR A 180 12.88 -21.80 14.08
C THR A 180 11.41 -22.11 13.84
N ILE A 181 10.99 -22.20 12.61
CA ILE A 181 9.59 -22.41 12.21
C ILE A 181 9.42 -23.77 11.56
N ARG A 182 8.39 -24.52 11.98
CA ARG A 182 7.97 -25.78 11.34
C ARG A 182 6.48 -25.77 11.10
N TYR A 183 6.05 -26.32 9.99
CA TYR A 183 4.63 -26.48 9.65
C TYR A 183 4.34 -27.90 9.20
N ILE A 184 3.85 -28.71 10.14
CA ILE A 184 3.65 -30.16 9.96
C ILE A 184 2.18 -30.49 10.26
N ASN A 185 1.55 -31.27 9.38
CA ASN A 185 0.15 -31.67 9.52
C ASN A 185 -0.79 -30.50 9.87
N LYS A 186 -0.57 -29.36 9.21
CA LYS A 186 -1.31 -28.09 9.38
C LYS A 186 -1.17 -27.45 10.75
N LYS A 187 -0.20 -27.92 11.53
CA LYS A 187 0.13 -27.39 12.84
C LYS A 187 1.43 -26.60 12.76
N LEU A 188 1.38 -25.38 13.30
CA LEU A 188 2.53 -24.47 13.35
C LEU A 188 3.30 -24.70 14.64
N TYR A 189 4.63 -24.71 14.53
CA TYR A 189 5.57 -24.75 15.64
C TYR A 189 6.55 -23.60 15.52
N ILE A 190 6.79 -22.90 16.62
CA ILE A 190 7.76 -21.81 16.71
C ILE A 190 8.72 -22.14 17.86
N ASN A 191 10.02 -22.24 17.57
CA ASN A 191 11.07 -22.59 18.53
C ASN A 191 10.82 -23.92 19.27
N GLY A 192 10.19 -24.87 18.58
CA GLY A 192 9.82 -26.17 19.14
C GLY A 192 8.44 -26.21 19.82
N ASP A 193 7.88 -25.07 20.17
CA ASP A 193 6.57 -24.99 20.82
C ASP A 193 5.44 -25.05 19.79
N SER A 194 4.47 -25.93 20.04
CA SER A 194 3.27 -26.07 19.22
C SER A 194 2.30 -24.93 19.50
N ILE A 195 1.86 -24.25 18.43
CA ILE A 195 0.86 -23.20 18.54
C ILE A 195 -0.52 -23.80 18.82
N GLU A 196 -1.20 -23.22 19.79
CA GLU A 196 -2.55 -23.65 20.18
C GLU A 196 -3.55 -23.37 19.05
N GLN A 197 -4.37 -24.39 18.75
CA GLN A 197 -5.40 -24.33 17.71
C GLN A 197 -6.71 -24.86 18.28
N GLU A 198 -7.78 -24.07 18.17
CA GLU A 198 -9.14 -24.47 18.54
C GLU A 198 -10.02 -24.48 17.30
N LEU A 199 -10.87 -25.50 17.17
CA LEU A 199 -11.82 -25.63 16.08
C LEU A 199 -12.97 -24.62 16.26
N ILE A 200 -13.16 -23.73 15.27
CA ILE A 200 -14.31 -22.82 15.22
C ILE A 200 -15.45 -23.44 14.44
N SER A 201 -15.17 -23.85 13.19
CA SER A 201 -16.18 -24.42 12.30
C SER A 201 -15.55 -25.27 11.22
N HIS A 202 -16.40 -26.13 10.62
CA HIS A 202 -16.04 -26.96 9.49
C HIS A 202 -17.12 -26.80 8.41
N ASP A 203 -16.73 -26.48 7.19
CA ASP A 203 -17.63 -26.30 6.05
C ASP A 203 -17.07 -27.03 4.82
N GLY A 204 -17.61 -28.18 4.55
CA GLY A 204 -17.18 -29.06 3.46
C GLY A 204 -15.72 -29.49 3.62
N ILE A 205 -14.84 -29.00 2.75
CA ILE A 205 -13.39 -29.27 2.80
C ILE A 205 -12.61 -28.23 3.61
N GLU A 206 -13.24 -27.13 4.00
CA GLU A 206 -12.63 -26.02 4.70
C GLU A 206 -12.83 -26.16 6.21
N THR A 207 -11.78 -25.93 6.96
CA THR A 207 -11.79 -25.91 8.42
C THR A 207 -11.25 -24.58 8.90
N TYR A 208 -12.02 -23.93 9.77
CA TYR A 208 -11.66 -22.66 10.40
C TYR A 208 -11.17 -22.95 11.81
N LEU A 209 -9.93 -22.55 12.07
CA LEU A 209 -9.26 -22.73 13.36
C LEU A 209 -8.91 -21.38 13.95
N GLN A 210 -9.08 -21.25 15.25
CA GLN A 210 -8.50 -20.15 16.00
C GLN A 210 -7.08 -20.52 16.42
N GLU A 211 -6.08 -19.76 15.98
CA GLU A 211 -4.69 -19.88 16.42
C GLU A 211 -4.37 -18.82 17.46
N THR A 212 -3.75 -19.23 18.56
CA THR A 212 -3.28 -18.31 19.61
C THR A 212 -1.78 -18.50 19.82
N TYR A 213 -1.03 -17.40 19.66
CA TYR A 213 0.39 -17.36 19.96
C TYR A 213 0.73 -16.08 20.72
N LEU A 214 1.29 -16.24 21.92
CA LEU A 214 1.52 -15.15 22.86
C LEU A 214 0.21 -14.37 23.13
N LYS A 215 0.14 -13.11 22.71
CA LYS A 215 -1.04 -12.24 22.86
C LYS A 215 -1.84 -12.08 21.57
N SER A 216 -1.43 -12.74 20.48
CA SER A 216 -2.09 -12.65 19.18
C SER A 216 -3.00 -13.84 18.97
N THR A 217 -4.28 -13.57 18.76
CA THR A 217 -5.29 -14.58 18.42
C THR A 217 -5.85 -14.25 17.04
N ARG A 218 -5.94 -15.26 16.17
CA ARG A 218 -6.36 -15.09 14.77
C ARG A 218 -7.16 -16.29 14.28
N VAL A 219 -8.01 -16.07 13.31
CA VAL A 219 -8.70 -17.16 12.61
C VAL A 219 -7.94 -17.49 11.34
N ILE A 220 -7.62 -18.76 11.17
CA ILE A 220 -7.01 -19.29 9.96
C ILE A 220 -7.97 -20.25 9.24
N ARG A 221 -7.74 -20.42 7.94
CA ARG A 221 -8.43 -21.40 7.12
C ARG A 221 -7.45 -22.46 6.63
N VAL A 222 -7.82 -23.73 6.82
CA VAL A 222 -7.12 -24.92 6.29
C VAL A 222 -8.08 -25.77 5.47
N GLN A 223 -7.55 -26.50 4.49
CA GLN A 223 -8.34 -27.41 3.65
C GLN A 223 -7.95 -28.86 3.91
N GLY A 224 -8.89 -29.78 3.78
CA GLY A 224 -8.62 -31.22 3.91
C GLY A 224 -7.62 -31.71 2.84
N GLY A 225 -6.80 -32.71 3.18
CA GLY A 225 -5.94 -33.43 2.25
C GLY A 225 -4.67 -32.74 1.76
N SER A 226 -4.33 -31.53 2.20
CA SER A 226 -3.13 -30.84 1.75
C SER A 226 -1.85 -31.34 2.41
N ALA A 227 -0.73 -31.19 1.69
CA ALA A 227 0.58 -31.62 2.13
C ALA A 227 1.10 -30.80 3.33
N SER A 228 1.86 -31.45 4.16
CA SER A 228 2.67 -30.81 5.19
C SER A 228 4.01 -30.35 4.61
N TYR A 229 4.59 -29.32 5.18
CA TYR A 229 5.97 -28.90 4.89
C TYR A 229 6.83 -29.44 6.04
N PRO A 230 7.58 -30.53 5.82
CA PRO A 230 8.38 -31.16 6.88
C PRO A 230 9.67 -30.38 7.16
N GLU A 231 10.01 -29.41 6.31
CA GLU A 231 11.21 -28.62 6.45
C GLU A 231 11.15 -27.68 7.63
N GLU A 232 12.30 -27.48 8.24
CA GLU A 232 12.52 -26.52 9.29
C GLU A 232 13.13 -25.26 8.71
N PHE A 233 12.52 -24.11 9.01
CA PHE A 233 12.96 -22.82 8.54
C PHE A 233 13.63 -22.03 9.67
N SER A 234 14.95 -21.89 9.63
CA SER A 234 15.68 -21.01 10.56
C SER A 234 15.71 -19.60 10.00
N VAL A 235 15.06 -18.67 10.69
CA VAL A 235 14.92 -17.27 10.23
C VAL A 235 16.26 -16.53 10.39
N PRO A 236 16.88 -16.05 9.28
CA PRO A 236 18.17 -15.36 9.38
C PRO A 236 18.06 -14.00 10.08
N ALA A 237 19.20 -13.43 10.48
CA ALA A 237 19.27 -12.06 10.97
C ALA A 237 18.67 -11.08 9.94
N ASP A 238 17.96 -10.07 10.43
CA ASP A 238 17.28 -9.03 9.62
C ASP A 238 16.24 -9.58 8.63
N HIS A 239 15.77 -10.81 8.81
CA HIS A 239 14.72 -11.42 7.99
C HIS A 239 13.55 -11.88 8.85
N TYR A 240 12.41 -12.08 8.19
CA TYR A 240 11.16 -12.46 8.83
C TYR A 240 10.47 -13.56 8.04
N PHE A 241 9.71 -14.40 8.74
CA PHE A 241 8.89 -15.45 8.14
C PHE A 241 7.42 -15.05 8.19
N VAL A 242 6.74 -15.10 7.07
CA VAL A 242 5.34 -14.70 6.94
C VAL A 242 4.49 -15.81 6.34
N MET A 243 3.23 -15.90 6.76
CA MET A 243 2.26 -16.84 6.21
C MET A 243 0.92 -16.15 5.94
N GLY A 244 0.16 -16.69 4.98
CA GLY A 244 -1.24 -16.33 4.80
C GLY A 244 -2.15 -16.99 5.81
N ASP A 245 -3.23 -16.34 6.20
CA ASP A 245 -4.25 -16.94 7.07
C ASP A 245 -5.03 -18.07 6.36
N ASN A 246 -5.13 -17.99 5.03
CA ASN A 246 -5.59 -19.08 4.16
C ASN A 246 -4.44 -20.05 3.87
N ARG A 247 -4.11 -20.90 4.81
CA ARG A 247 -2.91 -21.72 4.88
C ARG A 247 -2.62 -22.54 3.63
N ASP A 248 -3.63 -23.13 3.03
CA ASP A 248 -3.47 -24.02 1.88
C ASP A 248 -3.62 -23.28 0.53
N ASN A 249 -4.00 -22.00 0.56
CA ASN A 249 -4.16 -21.17 -0.62
C ASN A 249 -3.39 -19.85 -0.48
N SER A 250 -2.12 -19.93 -0.11
CA SER A 250 -1.23 -18.79 0.08
C SER A 250 0.17 -19.08 -0.43
N SER A 251 0.65 -18.23 -1.34
CA SER A 251 2.07 -18.15 -1.69
C SER A 251 2.78 -17.27 -0.67
N ASP A 252 3.57 -17.88 0.22
CA ASP A 252 4.22 -17.22 1.35
C ASP A 252 5.61 -17.79 1.63
N SER A 253 6.20 -17.49 2.77
CA SER A 253 7.58 -17.86 3.13
C SER A 253 7.87 -19.35 3.06
N ARG A 254 6.87 -20.20 3.11
CA ARG A 254 7.02 -21.66 2.94
C ARG A 254 7.49 -22.04 1.54
N TYR A 255 7.28 -21.15 0.54
CA TYR A 255 7.62 -21.40 -0.86
C TYR A 255 8.82 -20.59 -1.36
N TRP A 256 8.88 -19.29 -0.98
CA TRP A 256 9.88 -18.37 -1.53
C TRP A 256 10.84 -17.82 -0.47
N GLY A 257 10.76 -18.28 0.79
CA GLY A 257 11.70 -17.96 1.86
C GLY A 257 11.38 -16.69 2.64
N PHE A 258 12.40 -15.98 3.08
CA PHE A 258 12.29 -14.93 4.08
C PHE A 258 12.16 -13.53 3.49
N VAL A 259 11.51 -12.61 4.23
CA VAL A 259 11.36 -11.21 3.88
C VAL A 259 12.42 -10.38 4.60
N PRO A 260 13.29 -9.66 3.87
CA PRO A 260 14.24 -8.75 4.50
C PRO A 260 13.53 -7.60 5.24
N ARG A 261 14.08 -7.15 6.37
CA ARG A 261 13.54 -6.05 7.18
C ARG A 261 13.25 -4.77 6.38
N GLU A 262 14.12 -4.46 5.43
CA GLU A 262 13.99 -3.27 4.59
C GLU A 262 12.86 -3.33 3.56
N HIS A 263 12.28 -4.52 3.30
CA HIS A 263 11.18 -4.74 2.37
C HIS A 263 9.80 -4.46 2.97
N PHE A 264 9.67 -4.35 4.30
CA PHE A 264 8.40 -4.02 4.93
C PHE A 264 7.98 -2.58 4.65
N MET A 265 6.72 -2.39 4.28
CA MET A 265 6.13 -1.09 3.94
C MET A 265 5.31 -0.51 5.09
N GLY A 266 4.67 -1.38 5.89
CA GLY A 266 3.84 -0.99 7.02
C GLY A 266 2.94 -2.11 7.51
N THR A 267 2.11 -1.81 8.50
CA THR A 267 1.13 -2.71 9.11
C THR A 267 -0.26 -2.40 8.62
N GLY A 268 -1.01 -3.41 8.18
CA GLY A 268 -2.44 -3.29 7.92
C GLY A 268 -3.20 -3.18 9.23
N GLU A 269 -3.82 -2.02 9.49
CA GLU A 269 -4.46 -1.77 10.78
C GLU A 269 -5.98 -1.89 10.73
N MET A 270 -6.59 -1.47 9.62
CA MET A 270 -8.04 -1.30 9.56
C MET A 270 -8.57 -1.61 8.17
N ILE A 271 -9.70 -2.33 8.11
CA ILE A 271 -10.56 -2.37 6.92
C ILE A 271 -11.47 -1.15 7.00
N TRP A 272 -11.45 -0.29 5.99
CA TRP A 272 -12.30 0.91 6.00
C TRP A 272 -13.45 0.84 5.02
N MET A 273 -13.36 -0.03 3.99
CA MET A 273 -14.38 -0.23 2.97
C MET A 273 -14.19 -1.58 2.29
N THR A 274 -15.25 -2.17 1.77
CA THR A 274 -15.21 -3.33 0.86
C THR A 274 -15.89 -2.95 -0.46
N TRP A 275 -15.23 -3.22 -1.58
CA TRP A 275 -15.76 -2.98 -2.92
C TRP A 275 -15.41 -4.15 -3.84
N GLU A 276 -16.36 -5.06 -3.99
CA GLU A 276 -16.16 -6.35 -4.66
C GLU A 276 -16.23 -6.24 -6.19
N CYS A 277 -17.01 -5.32 -6.73
CA CYS A 277 -17.21 -5.17 -8.17
C CYS A 277 -17.45 -3.72 -8.60
N TRP A 278 -17.06 -3.38 -9.84
CA TRP A 278 -17.22 -2.02 -10.40
C TRP A 278 -18.68 -1.54 -10.49
N THR A 279 -19.64 -2.45 -10.56
CA THR A 279 -21.08 -2.14 -10.64
C THR A 279 -21.76 -2.19 -9.29
N CYS A 280 -21.08 -2.66 -8.24
CA CYS A 280 -21.59 -2.71 -6.87
C CYS A 280 -21.41 -1.37 -6.16
N LEU A 281 -22.25 -1.10 -5.16
CA LEU A 281 -21.98 -0.02 -4.23
C LEU A 281 -20.93 -0.47 -3.20
N PRO A 282 -20.01 0.43 -2.79
CA PRO A 282 -19.11 0.15 -1.68
C PRO A 282 -19.89 -0.18 -0.40
N SER A 283 -19.39 -1.13 0.37
CA SER A 283 -19.94 -1.54 1.67
C SER A 283 -18.98 -1.19 2.80
N PHE A 284 -19.53 -0.80 3.94
CA PHE A 284 -18.78 -0.53 5.17
C PHE A 284 -19.07 -1.56 6.27
N SER A 285 -19.80 -2.66 5.94
CA SER A 285 -20.21 -3.69 6.90
C SER A 285 -19.02 -4.41 7.55
N ARG A 286 -17.89 -4.47 6.87
CA ARG A 286 -16.64 -5.09 7.34
C ARG A 286 -15.65 -4.07 7.91
N ALA A 287 -16.02 -2.77 7.99
CA ALA A 287 -15.15 -1.76 8.51
C ALA A 287 -14.81 -2.03 9.99
N GLY A 288 -13.52 -2.08 10.32
CA GLY A 288 -13.04 -2.40 11.66
C GLY A 288 -11.53 -2.63 11.70
N TRP A 289 -10.99 -2.73 12.91
CA TRP A 289 -9.57 -3.04 13.12
C TRP A 289 -9.25 -4.47 12.69
N ILE A 290 -8.07 -4.67 12.14
CA ILE A 290 -7.53 -5.98 11.76
C ILE A 290 -6.87 -6.58 12.99
N ASN A 291 -7.28 -7.82 13.34
CA ASN A 291 -6.76 -8.59 14.47
C ASN A 291 -5.72 -9.60 14.03
#